data_e2f29461cab2348adab4ee3f28fecee5
#
_entry.id   e2f29461cab2348adab4ee3f28fecee5
#
_cell.length_a   1.000
_cell.length_b   1.000
_cell.length_c   1.000
_cell.angle_alpha   90.00
_cell.angle_beta   90.00
_cell.angle_gamma   90.00
#
_symmetry.space_group_name_H-M   'P 1'
#
loop_
_entity.id
_entity.type
_entity.pdbx_description
1 polymer ?
#
loop_
_entity_poly.entity_id
_entity_poly.type
_entity_poly.pdbx_seq_one_letter_code
_entity_poly.pdbx_strand_id
1 'polypeptide(L)'
;MPQNPSQEVLAGAHLPATLTPSTHLPHNDLDYSAAEYGHLAGLPAARTLNLPDPGQTLSHDEAMSLALQAARQGIRGANPLVGAVITDRDGHLLHVGYHRGAGTPHAEADALAAARAAGTDLTGARMYVSLEPCNHTGRTGPCSHAVAEAGISELYYAYSDDTENAAGGAAYLRSQGVTVHAMEEFANASYLLNERWFIAAAERRPFITAKSASTLDGFIAAADGTSKWITGPAARIDGHLIRHRADAVMIGTRTTLMDDPTLDARDANGERFEKQPLRVVMGKTEITENYRVRGLNPPEGVEADPQNFLQVFTHDPRELLDELYARGVRHLMIEGGPGMVGLFAGEDLIDEMVWYRAPMIMGQGKSAVYRLLVDTLAQAPRLQLDDLGMFPAVRVLGNDTATHLVPAPRGTAQEPGERRTLPKLDACHAPEPRLD
;
A
#
# COMPACT_ATOMS: atom_id res chain seq x y z
N MET A 1 5.98 -22.37 19.51
CA MET A 1 5.15 -21.59 18.58
C MET A 1 5.40 -22.19 17.20
N PRO A 2 4.40 -22.64 16.46
CA PRO A 2 4.60 -23.11 15.08
C PRO A 2 4.89 -21.88 14.21
N GLN A 3 5.97 -21.94 13.44
CA GLN A 3 6.35 -20.93 12.46
C GLN A 3 5.27 -20.89 11.36
N ASN A 4 4.95 -19.68 10.90
CA ASN A 4 4.00 -19.46 9.83
C ASN A 4 4.53 -20.08 8.52
N PRO A 5 3.82 -21.03 7.89
CA PRO A 5 4.31 -21.69 6.68
C PRO A 5 4.56 -20.74 5.50
N SER A 6 3.93 -19.56 5.51
CA SER A 6 4.22 -18.48 4.53
C SER A 6 5.63 -17.89 4.67
N GLN A 7 6.29 -18.04 5.82
CA GLN A 7 7.68 -17.59 5.98
C GLN A 7 8.69 -18.61 5.43
N GLU A 8 8.37 -19.90 5.47
CA GLU A 8 9.29 -20.91 4.95
C GLU A 8 9.42 -20.89 3.43
N VAL A 9 8.33 -20.63 2.70
CA VAL A 9 8.38 -20.52 1.22
C VAL A 9 9.18 -19.28 0.78
N LEU A 10 9.19 -18.20 1.59
CA LEU A 10 9.93 -16.97 1.31
C LEU A 10 11.36 -17.00 1.92
N ALA A 11 11.63 -17.89 2.88
CA ALA A 11 12.91 -17.98 3.58
C ALA A 11 13.91 -19.00 2.96
N GLY A 12 13.43 -19.88 2.08
CA GLY A 12 14.23 -20.98 1.52
C GLY A 12 15.29 -20.60 0.48
N ALA A 13 15.29 -19.35 -0.03
CA ALA A 13 16.32 -18.89 -0.95
C ALA A 13 17.44 -18.18 -0.18
N HIS A 14 18.46 -18.92 0.24
CA HIS A 14 19.76 -18.35 0.62
C HIS A 14 20.43 -17.79 -0.63
N LEU A 15 20.22 -16.49 -0.91
CA LEU A 15 20.90 -15.76 -1.98
C LEU A 15 22.01 -14.90 -1.36
N PRO A 16 23.28 -15.03 -1.78
CA PRO A 16 24.37 -14.18 -1.31
C PRO A 16 24.43 -12.85 -2.04
N ALA A 17 24.97 -11.87 -1.34
CA ALA A 17 25.54 -10.59 -1.73
C ALA A 17 24.66 -9.52 -2.45
N THR A 18 24.76 -8.32 -1.89
CA THR A 18 24.18 -7.05 -2.30
C THR A 18 24.72 -6.56 -3.65
N LEU A 19 23.85 -6.44 -4.65
CA LEU A 19 24.07 -5.59 -5.82
C LEU A 19 23.21 -4.32 -5.67
N THR A 20 23.83 -3.17 -5.79
CA THR A 20 23.12 -1.90 -5.88
C THR A 20 22.28 -1.87 -7.16
N PRO A 21 21.01 -1.47 -7.11
CA PRO A 21 20.22 -1.27 -8.32
C PRO A 21 20.91 -0.28 -9.24
N SER A 22 20.91 -0.55 -10.56
CA SER A 22 21.43 0.33 -11.59
C SER A 22 20.80 1.72 -11.47
N THR A 23 21.60 2.73 -11.15
CA THR A 23 21.21 4.09 -10.77
C THR A 23 20.93 5.01 -11.96
N HIS A 24 20.43 4.55 -13.09
CA HIS A 24 20.15 5.41 -14.24
C HIS A 24 18.78 5.13 -14.86
N LEU A 25 17.72 5.63 -14.18
CA LEU A 25 16.48 6.01 -14.83
C LEU A 25 16.24 7.50 -14.63
N PRO A 26 15.68 8.24 -15.60
CA PRO A 26 15.40 9.66 -15.43
C PRO A 26 14.45 9.84 -14.24
N HIS A 27 14.83 10.71 -13.33
CA HIS A 27 14.09 11.07 -12.14
C HIS A 27 12.66 11.48 -12.51
N ASN A 28 11.70 10.58 -12.30
CA ASN A 28 10.38 10.99 -11.91
C ASN A 28 10.43 11.17 -10.40
N ASP A 29 9.95 12.29 -9.88
CA ASP A 29 10.04 12.76 -8.48
C ASP A 29 9.43 11.82 -7.41
N LEU A 30 9.27 10.54 -7.72
CA LEU A 30 8.75 9.47 -6.90
C LEU A 30 9.75 8.31 -6.74
N ASP A 31 11.05 8.57 -6.84
CA ASP A 31 12.05 7.55 -6.56
C ASP A 31 12.15 7.30 -5.05
N TYR A 32 11.26 6.44 -4.57
CA TYR A 32 11.27 5.93 -3.21
C TYR A 32 12.34 4.84 -3.05
N SER A 33 13.57 5.12 -3.46
CA SER A 33 14.65 4.17 -3.21
C SER A 33 14.82 4.00 -1.70
N ALA A 34 14.93 2.77 -1.26
CA ALA A 34 15.14 2.42 0.14
C ALA A 34 16.35 3.15 0.76
N ALA A 35 17.35 3.49 -0.05
CA ALA A 35 18.56 4.21 0.37
C ALA A 35 18.28 5.69 0.69
N GLU A 36 17.44 6.38 -0.08
CA GLU A 36 17.09 7.78 0.17
C GLU A 36 16.14 7.93 1.35
N TYR A 37 15.19 7.00 1.51
CA TYR A 37 14.26 7.01 2.64
C TYR A 37 14.95 6.81 3.99
N GLY A 38 15.86 5.85 4.08
CA GLY A 38 16.62 5.59 5.32
C GLY A 38 17.53 6.74 5.71
N HIS A 39 18.06 7.49 4.73
CA HIS A 39 19.01 8.58 4.97
C HIS A 39 18.33 9.88 5.43
N LEU A 40 17.14 10.21 4.88
CA LEU A 40 16.46 11.49 5.14
C LEU A 40 15.72 11.55 6.48
N ALA A 41 15.35 10.43 7.09
CA ALA A 41 14.49 10.43 8.26
C ALA A 41 15.06 9.70 9.49
N GLY A 42 16.29 9.15 9.42
CA GLY A 42 16.76 8.19 10.42
C GLY A 42 15.86 6.95 10.46
N LEU A 43 15.16 6.68 9.37
CA LEU A 43 14.32 5.50 9.21
C LEU A 43 15.21 4.28 9.05
N PRO A 44 14.84 3.13 9.61
CA PRO A 44 15.54 1.90 9.32
C PRO A 44 15.49 1.65 7.81
N ALA A 45 16.59 1.17 7.26
CA ALA A 45 16.68 0.83 5.85
C ALA A 45 15.50 -0.08 5.47
N ALA A 46 14.91 0.18 4.31
CA ALA A 46 13.96 -0.73 3.71
C ALA A 46 14.60 -2.11 3.52
N ARG A 47 13.79 -3.15 3.43
CA ARG A 47 14.30 -4.50 3.18
C ARG A 47 15.05 -4.51 1.87
N THR A 48 16.30 -4.91 1.91
CA THR A 48 17.15 -5.00 0.71
C THR A 48 16.68 -6.16 -0.15
N LEU A 49 16.50 -5.92 -1.45
CA LEU A 49 16.30 -6.99 -2.42
C LEU A 49 17.66 -7.67 -2.66
N ASN A 50 17.75 -8.94 -2.27
CA ASN A 50 18.94 -9.72 -2.50
C ASN A 50 18.88 -10.30 -3.92
N LEU A 51 19.65 -9.74 -4.84
CA LEU A 51 19.77 -10.27 -6.20
C LEU A 51 20.77 -11.45 -6.21
N PRO A 52 20.53 -12.47 -7.05
CA PRO A 52 21.50 -13.55 -7.28
C PRO A 52 22.79 -13.02 -7.90
N ASP A 53 23.87 -13.76 -7.73
CA ASP A 53 25.15 -13.44 -8.38
C ASP A 53 25.01 -13.39 -9.89
N PRO A 54 25.74 -12.48 -10.58
CA PRO A 54 25.74 -12.44 -12.05
C PRO A 54 26.13 -13.80 -12.65
N GLY A 55 25.25 -14.32 -13.53
CA GLY A 55 25.45 -15.61 -14.18
C GLY A 55 24.91 -16.82 -13.40
N GLN A 56 24.30 -16.60 -12.23
CA GLN A 56 23.57 -17.67 -11.53
C GLN A 56 22.29 -18.02 -12.31
N THR A 57 22.09 -19.33 -12.53
CA THR A 57 20.86 -19.86 -13.13
C THR A 57 19.80 -19.99 -12.04
N LEU A 58 18.61 -19.46 -12.30
CA LEU A 58 17.43 -19.58 -11.44
C LEU A 58 16.51 -20.70 -11.96
N SER A 59 16.05 -21.54 -11.07
CA SER A 59 14.88 -22.40 -11.32
C SER A 59 13.62 -21.52 -11.43
N HIS A 60 12.51 -22.10 -11.92
CA HIS A 60 11.22 -21.39 -11.97
C HIS A 60 10.78 -20.90 -10.57
N ASP A 61 10.97 -21.74 -9.55
CA ASP A 61 10.61 -21.43 -8.16
C ASP A 61 11.45 -20.30 -7.58
N GLU A 62 12.76 -20.30 -7.84
CA GLU A 62 13.66 -19.21 -7.40
C GLU A 62 13.32 -17.89 -8.10
N ALA A 63 13.01 -17.92 -9.40
CA ALA A 63 12.63 -16.75 -10.15
C ALA A 63 11.29 -16.15 -9.65
N MET A 64 10.28 -16.99 -9.37
CA MET A 64 9.01 -16.55 -8.79
C MET A 64 9.19 -16.05 -7.36
N SER A 65 10.01 -16.73 -6.55
CA SER A 65 10.35 -16.28 -5.19
C SER A 65 11.01 -14.89 -5.21
N LEU A 66 11.90 -14.65 -6.18
CA LEU A 66 12.53 -13.34 -6.39
C LEU A 66 11.50 -12.29 -6.83
N ALA A 67 10.53 -12.64 -7.69
CA ALA A 67 9.45 -11.73 -8.08
C ALA A 67 8.59 -11.33 -6.87
N LEU A 68 8.26 -12.27 -5.98
CA LEU A 68 7.55 -11.97 -4.73
C LEU A 68 8.38 -11.11 -3.77
N GLN A 69 9.69 -11.31 -3.70
CA GLN A 69 10.58 -10.45 -2.91
C GLN A 69 10.65 -9.04 -3.51
N ALA A 70 10.71 -8.92 -4.84
CA ALA A 70 10.66 -7.63 -5.53
C ALA A 70 9.34 -6.91 -5.27
N ALA A 71 8.19 -7.60 -5.31
CA ALA A 71 6.89 -7.03 -4.99
C ALA A 71 6.86 -6.35 -3.62
N ARG A 72 7.56 -6.90 -2.63
CA ARG A 72 7.65 -6.34 -1.26
C ARG A 72 8.43 -5.02 -1.17
N GLN A 73 9.16 -4.65 -2.22
CA GLN A 73 9.83 -3.34 -2.31
C GLN A 73 8.85 -2.21 -2.65
N GLY A 74 7.65 -2.55 -3.13
CA GLY A 74 6.61 -1.60 -3.48
C GLY A 74 5.89 -1.01 -2.26
N ILE A 75 5.06 -0.01 -2.54
CA ILE A 75 4.23 0.67 -1.55
C ILE A 75 2.78 0.26 -1.76
N ARG A 76 2.19 -0.31 -0.71
CA ARG A 76 0.78 -0.69 -0.68
C ARG A 76 -0.11 0.55 -0.67
N GLY A 77 -1.26 0.49 -1.32
CA GLY A 77 -2.22 1.59 -1.35
C GLY A 77 -3.25 1.43 -2.46
N ALA A 78 -3.30 2.38 -3.38
CA ALA A 78 -4.24 2.36 -4.50
C ALA A 78 -4.05 1.18 -5.47
N ASN A 79 -2.84 0.61 -5.52
CA ASN A 79 -2.48 -0.51 -6.39
C ASN A 79 -1.92 -1.68 -5.58
N PRO A 80 -1.98 -2.92 -6.11
CA PRO A 80 -1.38 -4.08 -5.47
C PRO A 80 0.15 -4.03 -5.53
N LEU A 81 0.79 -4.78 -4.64
CA LEU A 81 2.22 -5.04 -4.69
C LEU A 81 2.51 -6.10 -5.75
N VAL A 82 3.26 -5.74 -6.78
CA VAL A 82 3.63 -6.63 -7.88
C VAL A 82 5.13 -6.56 -8.13
N GLY A 83 5.74 -7.72 -8.39
CA GLY A 83 7.12 -7.85 -8.82
C GLY A 83 7.22 -8.72 -10.07
N ALA A 84 8.20 -8.40 -10.91
CA ALA A 84 8.48 -9.10 -12.15
C ALA A 84 9.98 -9.43 -12.26
N VAL A 85 10.28 -10.63 -12.76
CA VAL A 85 11.64 -11.11 -13.04
C VAL A 85 11.71 -11.56 -14.47
N ILE A 86 12.75 -11.16 -15.20
CA ILE A 86 13.04 -11.62 -16.54
C ILE A 86 14.30 -12.46 -16.50
N THR A 87 14.24 -13.67 -17.06
CA THR A 87 15.41 -14.54 -17.29
C THR A 87 15.55 -14.83 -18.78
N ASP A 88 16.75 -15.25 -19.20
CA ASP A 88 16.89 -15.89 -20.51
C ASP A 88 16.25 -17.29 -20.51
N ARG A 89 16.34 -17.99 -21.65
CA ARG A 89 15.81 -19.36 -21.80
C ARG A 89 16.54 -20.41 -20.96
N ASP A 90 17.73 -20.10 -20.49
CA ASP A 90 18.55 -21.00 -19.67
C ASP A 90 18.41 -20.71 -18.18
N GLY A 91 17.63 -19.66 -17.82
CA GLY A 91 17.31 -19.28 -16.43
C GLY A 91 18.26 -18.24 -15.85
N HIS A 92 19.20 -17.66 -16.64
CA HIS A 92 20.04 -16.59 -16.10
C HIS A 92 19.23 -15.32 -15.92
N LEU A 93 19.38 -14.68 -14.74
CA LEU A 93 18.68 -13.43 -14.43
C LEU A 93 19.12 -12.31 -15.39
N LEU A 94 18.15 -11.68 -16.04
CA LEU A 94 18.36 -10.50 -16.88
C LEU A 94 17.93 -9.23 -16.16
N HIS A 95 16.67 -9.15 -15.73
CA HIS A 95 16.12 -7.94 -15.12
C HIS A 95 15.11 -8.26 -14.01
N VAL A 96 14.99 -7.32 -13.06
CA VAL A 96 13.97 -7.33 -12.02
C VAL A 96 13.25 -5.99 -12.05
N GLY A 97 11.93 -6.03 -11.93
CA GLY A 97 11.08 -4.85 -11.78
C GLY A 97 10.07 -5.03 -10.66
N TYR A 98 9.57 -3.93 -10.13
CA TYR A 98 8.49 -3.96 -9.17
C TYR A 98 7.66 -2.67 -9.25
N HIS A 99 6.40 -2.75 -8.87
CA HIS A 99 5.52 -1.59 -8.81
C HIS A 99 5.83 -0.77 -7.57
N ARG A 100 6.37 0.43 -7.74
CA ARG A 100 6.80 1.30 -6.63
C ARG A 100 5.64 1.96 -5.89
N GLY A 101 4.46 2.03 -6.50
CA GLY A 101 3.26 2.65 -5.93
C GLY A 101 2.45 3.39 -6.99
N ALA A 102 1.27 3.86 -6.61
CA ALA A 102 0.33 4.51 -7.52
C ALA A 102 0.97 5.67 -8.31
N GLY A 103 0.81 5.66 -9.62
CA GLY A 103 1.39 6.67 -10.53
C GLY A 103 2.75 6.29 -11.11
N THR A 104 3.36 5.18 -10.68
CA THR A 104 4.60 4.63 -11.24
C THR A 104 4.31 3.49 -12.23
N PRO A 105 5.29 3.05 -13.06
CA PRO A 105 5.14 1.88 -13.92
C PRO A 105 4.74 0.62 -13.14
N HIS A 106 4.00 -0.28 -13.79
CA HIS A 106 3.77 -1.63 -13.27
C HIS A 106 5.07 -2.44 -13.30
N ALA A 107 5.15 -3.52 -12.55
CA ALA A 107 6.35 -4.33 -12.39
C ALA A 107 6.92 -4.83 -13.72
N GLU A 108 6.04 -5.30 -14.62
CA GLU A 108 6.41 -5.77 -15.95
C GLU A 108 6.99 -4.62 -16.79
N ALA A 109 6.31 -3.47 -16.78
CA ALA A 109 6.76 -2.28 -17.50
C ALA A 109 8.10 -1.74 -16.95
N ASP A 110 8.33 -1.83 -15.65
CA ASP A 110 9.57 -1.47 -14.97
C ASP A 110 10.72 -2.39 -15.42
N ALA A 111 10.51 -3.72 -15.38
CA ALA A 111 11.50 -4.70 -15.85
C ALA A 111 11.81 -4.55 -17.34
N LEU A 112 10.79 -4.34 -18.18
CA LEU A 112 10.95 -4.11 -19.62
C LEU A 112 11.67 -2.79 -19.92
N ALA A 113 11.44 -1.74 -19.14
CA ALA A 113 12.15 -0.48 -19.26
C ALA A 113 13.64 -0.64 -18.93
N ALA A 114 13.97 -1.39 -17.88
CA ALA A 114 15.34 -1.72 -17.52
C ALA A 114 16.05 -2.50 -18.66
N ALA A 115 15.37 -3.48 -19.25
CA ALA A 115 15.90 -4.25 -20.39
C ALA A 115 16.17 -3.36 -21.60
N ARG A 116 15.24 -2.47 -21.95
CA ARG A 116 15.44 -1.50 -23.06
C ARG A 116 16.62 -0.57 -22.80
N ALA A 117 16.74 -0.05 -21.58
CA ALA A 117 17.85 0.83 -21.20
C ALA A 117 19.23 0.14 -21.30
N ALA A 118 19.27 -1.15 -20.99
CA ALA A 118 20.47 -1.99 -21.10
C ALA A 118 20.74 -2.51 -22.53
N GLY A 119 19.80 -2.34 -23.47
CA GLY A 119 19.89 -2.92 -24.80
C GLY A 119 19.81 -4.47 -24.81
N THR A 120 19.16 -5.06 -23.82
CA THR A 120 19.03 -6.51 -23.67
C THR A 120 18.01 -7.05 -24.68
N ASP A 121 18.42 -8.05 -25.47
CA ASP A 121 17.50 -8.80 -26.32
C ASP A 121 16.68 -9.77 -25.48
N LEU A 122 15.36 -9.61 -25.51
CA LEU A 122 14.41 -10.45 -24.77
C LEU A 122 13.75 -11.54 -25.64
N THR A 123 14.21 -11.70 -26.89
CA THR A 123 13.66 -12.72 -27.79
C THR A 123 13.83 -14.12 -27.20
N GLY A 124 12.72 -14.78 -26.91
CA GLY A 124 12.71 -16.10 -26.29
C GLY A 124 12.96 -16.12 -24.79
N ALA A 125 13.03 -14.95 -24.14
CA ALA A 125 13.15 -14.84 -22.69
C ALA A 125 11.89 -15.31 -21.97
N ARG A 126 12.03 -15.52 -20.65
CA ARG A 126 10.95 -15.88 -19.71
C ARG A 126 10.67 -14.72 -18.77
N MET A 127 9.40 -14.52 -18.43
CA MET A 127 8.99 -13.54 -17.42
C MET A 127 8.20 -14.22 -16.31
N TYR A 128 8.52 -13.87 -15.06
CA TYR A 128 7.84 -14.33 -13.85
C TYR A 128 7.20 -13.12 -13.17
N VAL A 129 5.90 -13.17 -12.91
CA VAL A 129 5.16 -12.05 -12.31
C VAL A 129 4.35 -12.56 -11.12
N SER A 130 4.42 -11.86 -10.01
CA SER A 130 3.68 -12.26 -8.80
C SER A 130 2.16 -12.18 -8.95
N LEU A 131 1.65 -11.41 -9.93
CA LEU A 131 0.22 -11.25 -10.24
C LEU A 131 0.04 -11.32 -11.76
N GLU A 132 -1.08 -11.87 -12.25
CA GLU A 132 -1.39 -11.91 -13.68
C GLU A 132 -1.27 -10.52 -14.32
N PRO A 133 -0.55 -10.37 -15.47
CA PRO A 133 -0.41 -9.08 -16.15
C PRO A 133 -1.74 -8.49 -16.55
N CYS A 134 -1.96 -7.21 -16.27
CA CYS A 134 -3.18 -6.52 -16.62
C CYS A 134 -3.42 -6.45 -18.13
N ASN A 135 -4.72 -6.47 -18.54
CA ASN A 135 -5.16 -6.37 -19.94
C ASN A 135 -6.05 -5.16 -20.21
N HIS A 136 -6.07 -4.18 -19.32
CA HIS A 136 -6.85 -2.96 -19.51
C HIS A 136 -5.94 -1.76 -19.85
N THR A 137 -6.50 -0.80 -20.58
CA THR A 137 -5.84 0.47 -20.85
C THR A 137 -6.12 1.43 -19.69
N GLY A 138 -5.12 1.60 -18.81
CA GLY A 138 -5.13 2.59 -17.74
C GLY A 138 -4.41 3.89 -18.16
N ARG A 139 -3.60 4.45 -17.25
CA ARG A 139 -2.69 5.58 -17.57
C ARG A 139 -1.57 5.18 -18.52
N THR A 140 -1.19 3.90 -18.52
CA THR A 140 -0.28 3.25 -19.44
C THR A 140 -1.04 2.16 -20.20
N GLY A 141 -0.50 1.70 -21.34
CA GLY A 141 -1.05 0.55 -22.05
C GLY A 141 -1.00 -0.73 -21.22
N PRO A 142 -1.80 -1.78 -21.61
CA PRO A 142 -1.82 -3.04 -20.89
C PRO A 142 -0.45 -3.71 -20.81
N CYS A 143 -0.08 -4.23 -19.64
CA CYS A 143 1.19 -4.95 -19.48
C CYS A 143 1.29 -6.19 -20.36
N SER A 144 0.18 -6.90 -20.56
CA SER A 144 0.10 -8.06 -21.45
C SER A 144 0.55 -7.74 -22.88
N HIS A 145 0.21 -6.55 -23.41
CA HIS A 145 0.64 -6.11 -24.73
C HIS A 145 2.15 -5.83 -24.74
N ALA A 146 2.66 -5.10 -23.77
CA ALA A 146 4.07 -4.77 -23.68
C ALA A 146 4.96 -6.03 -23.54
N VAL A 147 4.48 -7.04 -22.81
CA VAL A 147 5.16 -8.35 -22.67
C VAL A 147 5.23 -9.08 -24.00
N ALA A 148 4.11 -9.15 -24.75
CA ALA A 148 4.09 -9.80 -26.07
C ALA A 148 5.01 -9.08 -27.07
N GLU A 149 4.96 -7.74 -27.13
CA GLU A 149 5.79 -6.92 -28.02
C GLU A 149 7.28 -7.01 -27.70
N ALA A 150 7.65 -7.32 -26.46
CA ALA A 150 9.03 -7.46 -26.04
C ALA A 150 9.69 -8.78 -26.48
N GLY A 151 8.92 -9.73 -27.04
CA GLY A 151 9.45 -11.02 -27.50
C GLY A 151 9.59 -12.07 -26.41
N ILE A 152 8.96 -11.87 -25.26
CA ILE A 152 8.87 -12.87 -24.19
C ILE A 152 8.15 -14.10 -24.73
N SER A 153 8.76 -15.30 -24.60
CA SER A 153 8.21 -16.55 -25.12
C SER A 153 7.37 -17.32 -24.09
N GLU A 154 7.70 -17.17 -22.81
CA GLU A 154 7.04 -17.85 -21.71
C GLU A 154 6.76 -16.86 -20.58
N LEU A 155 5.54 -16.89 -20.05
CA LEU A 155 5.15 -16.10 -18.88
C LEU A 155 4.65 -17.03 -17.78
N TYR A 156 5.15 -16.81 -16.58
CA TYR A 156 4.75 -17.48 -15.34
C TYR A 156 4.13 -16.45 -14.40
N TYR A 157 2.94 -16.76 -13.85
CA TYR A 157 2.32 -15.88 -12.85
C TYR A 157 1.88 -16.68 -11.62
N ALA A 158 1.91 -16.03 -10.43
CA ALA A 158 1.59 -16.68 -9.18
C ALA A 158 0.09 -16.66 -8.86
N TYR A 159 -0.59 -15.54 -9.09
CA TYR A 159 -2.02 -15.37 -8.75
C TYR A 159 -2.77 -14.70 -9.90
N SER A 160 -3.98 -15.18 -10.19
CA SER A 160 -4.85 -14.58 -11.21
C SER A 160 -5.43 -13.28 -10.70
N ASP A 161 -5.47 -12.25 -11.55
CA ASP A 161 -6.17 -11.00 -11.26
C ASP A 161 -7.59 -11.08 -11.81
N ASP A 162 -8.51 -11.57 -10.98
CA ASP A 162 -9.94 -11.69 -11.32
C ASP A 162 -10.71 -10.37 -11.14
N THR A 163 -10.00 -9.25 -10.88
CA THR A 163 -10.65 -7.94 -10.78
C THR A 163 -11.22 -7.51 -12.14
N GLU A 164 -12.39 -6.87 -12.12
CA GLU A 164 -13.17 -6.49 -13.32
C GLU A 164 -12.33 -5.71 -14.35
N ASN A 165 -11.30 -5.00 -13.90
CA ASN A 165 -10.47 -4.13 -14.74
C ASN A 165 -9.17 -4.77 -15.22
N ALA A 166 -8.68 -5.85 -14.62
CA ALA A 166 -7.34 -6.39 -14.91
C ALA A 166 -7.36 -7.76 -15.60
N ALA A 167 -8.47 -8.49 -15.50
CA ALA A 167 -8.60 -9.85 -16.01
C ALA A 167 -8.32 -10.00 -17.52
N GLY A 168 -7.80 -11.18 -17.90
CA GLY A 168 -7.64 -11.59 -19.28
C GLY A 168 -6.27 -11.39 -19.89
N GLY A 169 -5.26 -11.00 -19.12
CA GLY A 169 -3.89 -10.86 -19.61
C GLY A 169 -3.29 -12.18 -20.06
N ALA A 170 -3.49 -13.24 -19.31
CA ALA A 170 -3.04 -14.59 -19.67
C ALA A 170 -3.70 -15.08 -20.96
N ALA A 171 -4.99 -14.83 -21.15
CA ALA A 171 -5.71 -15.21 -22.37
C ALA A 171 -5.19 -14.43 -23.59
N TYR A 172 -4.99 -13.13 -23.43
CA TYR A 172 -4.40 -12.30 -24.48
C TYR A 172 -3.01 -12.79 -24.88
N LEU A 173 -2.11 -13.00 -23.90
CA LEU A 173 -0.74 -13.46 -24.16
C LEU A 173 -0.72 -14.81 -24.90
N ARG A 174 -1.58 -15.76 -24.51
CA ARG A 174 -1.74 -17.04 -25.23
C ARG A 174 -2.16 -16.81 -26.68
N SER A 175 -3.05 -15.86 -26.95
CA SER A 175 -3.49 -15.51 -28.31
C SER A 175 -2.37 -14.91 -29.16
N GLN A 176 -1.35 -14.32 -28.53
CA GLN A 176 -0.15 -13.78 -29.18
C GLN A 176 0.98 -14.81 -29.30
N GLY A 177 0.75 -16.07 -28.93
CA GLY A 177 1.73 -17.15 -29.04
C GLY A 177 2.69 -17.26 -27.84
N VAL A 178 2.47 -16.51 -26.77
CA VAL A 178 3.22 -16.66 -25.51
C VAL A 178 2.71 -17.88 -24.77
N THR A 179 3.60 -18.76 -24.31
CA THR A 179 3.23 -19.87 -23.42
C THR A 179 3.04 -19.35 -22.02
N VAL A 180 1.84 -19.56 -21.43
CA VAL A 180 1.49 -18.97 -20.12
C VAL A 180 1.19 -20.05 -19.10
N HIS A 181 1.89 -20.02 -17.99
CA HIS A 181 1.84 -20.96 -16.88
C HIS A 181 1.36 -20.27 -15.58
N ALA A 182 0.39 -20.87 -14.89
CA ALA A 182 0.05 -20.50 -13.53
C ALA A 182 0.91 -21.34 -12.56
N MET A 183 1.55 -20.68 -11.60
CA MET A 183 2.33 -21.32 -10.54
C MET A 183 1.51 -21.36 -9.25
N GLU A 184 0.57 -22.34 -9.18
CA GLU A 184 -0.43 -22.43 -8.10
C GLU A 184 0.21 -22.58 -6.71
N GLU A 185 1.41 -23.15 -6.60
CA GLU A 185 2.18 -23.27 -5.37
C GLU A 185 2.56 -21.92 -4.75
N PHE A 186 2.65 -20.86 -5.56
CA PHE A 186 2.93 -19.49 -5.12
C PHE A 186 1.67 -18.62 -4.96
N ALA A 187 0.50 -19.13 -5.36
CA ALA A 187 -0.74 -18.34 -5.37
C ALA A 187 -1.09 -17.80 -3.98
N ASN A 188 -0.95 -18.64 -2.94
CA ASN A 188 -1.23 -18.22 -1.57
C ASN A 188 -0.27 -17.11 -1.08
N ALA A 189 1.01 -17.18 -1.44
CA ALA A 189 1.99 -16.17 -1.06
C ALA A 189 1.69 -14.82 -1.72
N SER A 190 1.35 -14.83 -3.02
CA SER A 190 0.95 -13.64 -3.76
C SER A 190 -0.36 -13.04 -3.24
N TYR A 191 -1.36 -13.88 -2.95
CA TYR A 191 -2.62 -13.44 -2.36
C TYR A 191 -2.42 -12.75 -1.01
N LEU A 192 -1.70 -13.38 -0.08
CA LEU A 192 -1.48 -12.82 1.26
C LEU A 192 -0.76 -11.47 1.21
N LEU A 193 0.13 -11.28 0.23
CA LEU A 193 0.81 -10.01 0.00
C LEU A 193 -0.18 -8.87 -0.32
N ASN A 194 -1.30 -9.21 -0.96
CA ASN A 194 -2.29 -8.27 -1.49
C ASN A 194 -3.71 -8.46 -0.93
N GLU A 195 -3.90 -9.28 0.11
CA GLU A 195 -5.23 -9.67 0.62
C GLU A 195 -6.15 -8.48 0.86
N ARG A 196 -5.65 -7.46 1.59
CA ARG A 196 -6.47 -6.29 1.92
C ARG A 196 -6.77 -5.41 0.71
N TRP A 197 -5.87 -5.38 -0.26
CA TRP A 197 -6.13 -4.69 -1.52
C TRP A 197 -7.24 -5.38 -2.32
N PHE A 198 -7.21 -6.72 -2.41
CA PHE A 198 -8.28 -7.48 -3.07
C PHE A 198 -9.63 -7.27 -2.40
N ILE A 199 -9.66 -7.25 -1.05
CA ILE A 199 -10.90 -6.97 -0.30
C ILE A 199 -11.42 -5.57 -0.63
N ALA A 200 -10.59 -4.55 -0.58
CA ALA A 200 -10.98 -3.18 -0.89
C ALA A 200 -11.48 -3.03 -2.34
N ALA A 201 -10.80 -3.68 -3.29
CA ALA A 201 -11.20 -3.69 -4.69
C ALA A 201 -12.55 -4.39 -4.90
N ALA A 202 -12.77 -5.55 -4.28
CA ALA A 202 -14.04 -6.29 -4.34
C ALA A 202 -15.20 -5.50 -3.72
N GLU A 203 -14.94 -4.78 -2.62
CA GLU A 203 -15.93 -3.91 -1.97
C GLU A 203 -16.10 -2.56 -2.69
N ARG A 204 -15.34 -2.29 -3.74
CA ARG A 204 -15.37 -1.04 -4.53
C ARG A 204 -15.22 0.21 -3.65
N ARG A 205 -14.28 0.17 -2.71
CA ARG A 205 -13.92 1.27 -1.83
C ARG A 205 -12.44 1.60 -1.87
N PRO A 206 -12.01 2.79 -1.38
CA PRO A 206 -10.58 3.05 -1.18
C PRO A 206 -9.92 2.04 -0.21
N PHE A 207 -8.65 1.71 -0.44
CA PHE A 207 -7.79 1.10 0.57
C PHE A 207 -7.58 2.10 1.71
N ILE A 208 -7.70 1.68 2.96
CA ILE A 208 -7.71 2.58 4.11
C ILE A 208 -6.50 2.34 5.00
N THR A 209 -5.61 3.34 5.08
CA THR A 209 -4.53 3.39 6.07
C THR A 209 -4.94 4.30 7.23
N ALA A 210 -5.12 3.75 8.43
CA ALA A 210 -5.35 4.54 9.64
C ALA A 210 -4.02 4.84 10.33
N LYS A 211 -3.78 6.12 10.64
CA LYS A 211 -2.60 6.56 11.40
C LYS A 211 -3.00 7.01 12.79
N SER A 212 -2.33 6.49 13.80
CA SER A 212 -2.44 6.96 15.19
C SER A 212 -1.07 7.28 15.77
N ALA A 213 -1.03 8.25 16.69
CA ALA A 213 0.19 8.57 17.44
C ALA A 213 -0.19 8.75 18.92
N SER A 214 0.41 7.96 19.81
CA SER A 214 0.05 7.94 21.23
C SER A 214 1.27 7.86 22.13
N THR A 215 1.04 8.14 23.41
CA THR A 215 1.96 7.76 24.49
C THR A 215 2.05 6.25 24.64
N LEU A 216 3.00 5.76 25.44
CA LEU A 216 3.19 4.32 25.72
C LEU A 216 1.92 3.70 26.33
N ASP A 217 1.20 4.45 27.16
CA ASP A 217 -0.04 4.07 27.81
C ASP A 217 -1.32 4.44 27.04
N GLY A 218 -1.18 4.82 25.73
CA GLY A 218 -2.28 4.89 24.78
C GLY A 218 -3.07 6.20 24.74
N PHE A 219 -2.51 7.32 25.21
CA PHE A 219 -3.15 8.64 25.14
C PHE A 219 -2.64 9.50 23.99
N ILE A 220 -3.52 10.29 23.40
CA ILE A 220 -3.24 11.22 22.30
C ILE A 220 -3.28 12.69 22.72
N ALA A 221 -3.72 12.99 23.90
CA ALA A 221 -3.71 14.32 24.51
C ALA A 221 -3.82 14.19 26.01
N ALA A 222 -3.25 15.14 26.74
CA ALA A 222 -3.40 15.28 28.18
C ALA A 222 -4.84 15.66 28.57
N ALA A 223 -5.14 15.65 29.85
CA ALA A 223 -6.46 15.97 30.37
C ALA A 223 -6.89 17.41 30.04
N ASP A 224 -5.95 18.35 29.98
CA ASP A 224 -6.18 19.75 29.58
C ASP A 224 -6.33 19.95 28.06
N GLY A 225 -6.11 18.89 27.28
CA GLY A 225 -6.20 18.90 25.82
C GLY A 225 -4.89 19.17 25.11
N THR A 226 -3.80 19.42 25.80
CA THR A 226 -2.47 19.57 25.17
C THR A 226 -2.04 18.26 24.51
N SER A 227 -1.53 18.33 23.25
CA SER A 227 -1.16 17.17 22.45
C SER A 227 0.13 17.36 21.63
N LYS A 228 0.64 18.59 21.51
CA LYS A 228 1.83 18.94 20.71
C LYS A 228 3.05 19.04 21.61
N TRP A 229 4.11 18.22 21.41
CA TRP A 229 4.22 17.09 20.48
C TRP A 229 4.39 15.80 21.30
N ILE A 230 3.55 14.81 21.03
CA ILE A 230 3.70 13.48 21.67
C ILE A 230 4.84 12.74 21.02
N THR A 231 4.85 12.66 19.69
CA THR A 231 5.90 11.98 18.91
C THR A 231 6.94 12.96 18.35
N GLY A 232 8.16 12.48 18.19
CA GLY A 232 9.30 13.22 17.70
C GLY A 232 9.26 13.57 16.20
N PRO A 233 10.27 14.30 15.70
CA PRO A 233 10.33 14.74 14.31
C PRO A 233 10.32 13.59 13.30
N ALA A 234 11.09 12.52 13.53
CA ALA A 234 11.18 11.38 12.61
C ALA A 234 9.83 10.70 12.39
N ALA A 235 9.03 10.49 13.45
CA ALA A 235 7.69 9.94 13.33
C ALA A 235 6.74 10.87 12.57
N ARG A 236 6.90 12.20 12.69
CA ARG A 236 6.10 13.17 11.94
C ARG A 236 6.46 13.18 10.45
N ILE A 237 7.75 13.11 10.11
CA ILE A 237 8.21 12.98 8.73
C ILE A 237 7.63 11.72 8.10
N ASP A 238 7.72 10.58 8.78
CA ASP A 238 7.14 9.31 8.31
C ASP A 238 5.62 9.43 8.07
N GLY A 239 4.88 10.13 8.95
CA GLY A 239 3.47 10.45 8.74
C GLY A 239 3.21 11.31 7.49
N HIS A 240 4.06 12.29 7.20
CA HIS A 240 3.97 13.09 5.97
C HIS A 240 4.23 12.25 4.71
N LEU A 241 5.11 11.26 4.78
CA LEU A 241 5.36 10.34 3.68
C LEU A 241 4.16 9.44 3.40
N ILE A 242 3.42 9.01 4.44
CA ILE A 242 2.14 8.29 4.24
C ILE A 242 1.12 9.19 3.56
N ARG A 243 0.99 10.46 3.96
CA ARG A 243 0.11 11.44 3.29
C ARG A 243 0.43 11.58 1.81
N HIS A 244 1.72 11.69 1.48
CA HIS A 244 2.17 11.86 0.09
C HIS A 244 1.78 10.67 -0.81
N ARG A 245 1.71 9.46 -0.25
CA ARG A 245 1.32 8.23 -0.97
C ARG A 245 -0.19 8.10 -1.14
N ALA A 246 -0.98 8.68 -0.23
CA ALA A 246 -2.43 8.60 -0.27
C ALA A 246 -3.00 9.53 -1.36
N ASP A 247 -4.14 9.12 -1.94
CA ASP A 247 -4.91 9.99 -2.83
C ASP A 247 -5.69 11.03 -2.02
N ALA A 248 -6.11 10.66 -0.80
CA ALA A 248 -6.82 11.54 0.10
C ALA A 248 -6.36 11.34 1.56
N VAL A 249 -6.43 12.44 2.32
CA VAL A 249 -6.20 12.45 3.77
C VAL A 249 -7.46 12.96 4.46
N MET A 250 -7.95 12.22 5.46
CA MET A 250 -9.22 12.52 6.13
C MET A 250 -9.07 12.77 7.62
N ILE A 251 -9.84 13.76 8.09
CA ILE A 251 -10.08 14.03 9.51
C ILE A 251 -11.58 14.26 9.76
N GLY A 252 -12.00 14.24 11.03
CA GLY A 252 -13.35 14.63 11.42
C GLY A 252 -13.47 16.15 11.68
N THR A 253 -14.70 16.68 11.59
CA THR A 253 -14.98 18.11 11.87
C THR A 253 -14.45 18.57 13.24
N ARG A 254 -14.54 17.75 14.28
CA ARG A 254 -14.03 18.13 15.61
C ARG A 254 -12.51 18.37 15.60
N THR A 255 -11.73 17.50 14.92
CA THR A 255 -10.28 17.68 14.79
C THR A 255 -9.98 18.94 13.98
N THR A 256 -10.73 19.20 12.91
CA THR A 256 -10.60 20.43 12.12
C THR A 256 -10.79 21.68 12.98
N LEU A 257 -11.88 21.72 13.77
CA LEU A 257 -12.21 22.88 14.60
C LEU A 257 -11.22 23.11 15.76
N MET A 258 -10.61 22.03 16.27
CA MET A 258 -9.69 22.14 17.42
C MET A 258 -8.25 22.44 17.01
N ASP A 259 -7.78 21.83 15.90
CA ASP A 259 -6.36 21.81 15.56
C ASP A 259 -6.02 22.68 14.36
N ASP A 260 -7.04 23.09 13.57
CA ASP A 260 -6.92 23.86 12.32
C ASP A 260 -5.74 23.40 11.45
N PRO A 261 -5.69 22.11 11.02
CA PRO A 261 -4.54 21.57 10.30
C PRO A 261 -4.56 21.96 8.82
N THR A 262 -3.38 22.00 8.18
CA THR A 262 -3.24 22.15 6.73
C THR A 262 -3.45 20.85 5.97
N LEU A 263 -3.15 19.71 6.59
CA LEU A 263 -3.15 18.35 6.01
C LEU A 263 -2.27 18.18 4.76
N ASP A 264 -1.33 19.08 4.54
CA ASP A 264 -0.37 18.97 3.45
C ASP A 264 0.68 17.87 3.70
N ALA A 265 1.19 17.29 2.63
CA ALA A 265 2.32 16.37 2.64
C ALA A 265 3.62 17.16 2.43
N ARG A 266 4.64 16.85 3.26
CA ARG A 266 5.95 17.51 3.25
C ARG A 266 7.07 16.50 3.32
N ASP A 267 8.20 16.85 2.71
CA ASP A 267 9.44 16.08 2.80
C ASP A 267 10.15 16.26 4.17
N ALA A 268 11.33 15.66 4.31
CA ALA A 268 12.15 15.75 5.52
C ALA A 268 12.69 17.16 5.79
N ASN A 269 12.77 18.02 4.77
CA ASN A 269 13.21 19.43 4.90
C ASN A 269 12.04 20.35 5.25
N GLY A 270 10.80 19.82 5.28
CA GLY A 270 9.58 20.59 5.52
C GLY A 270 8.99 21.22 4.25
N GLU A 271 9.58 20.95 3.08
CA GLU A 271 9.07 21.42 1.78
C GLU A 271 7.85 20.61 1.37
N ARG A 272 6.86 21.27 0.74
CA ARG A 272 5.67 20.58 0.25
C ARG A 272 6.01 19.75 -0.98
N PHE A 273 5.53 18.51 -1.01
CA PHE A 273 5.54 17.73 -2.24
C PHE A 273 4.67 18.40 -3.31
N GLU A 274 5.03 18.26 -4.58
CA GLU A 274 4.24 18.78 -5.70
C GLU A 274 2.84 18.14 -5.73
N LYS A 275 2.75 16.80 -5.62
CA LYS A 275 1.48 16.10 -5.48
C LYS A 275 1.00 16.16 -4.03
N GLN A 276 -0.15 16.79 -3.81
CA GLN A 276 -0.82 16.86 -2.51
C GLN A 276 -2.04 15.94 -2.48
N PRO A 277 -2.34 15.25 -1.35
CA PRO A 277 -3.56 14.48 -1.21
C PRO A 277 -4.79 15.38 -1.15
N LEU A 278 -5.94 14.89 -1.63
CA LEU A 278 -7.23 15.53 -1.40
C LEU A 278 -7.49 15.64 0.11
N ARG A 279 -7.75 16.84 0.61
CA ARG A 279 -8.09 17.07 2.01
C ARG A 279 -9.57 16.82 2.23
N VAL A 280 -9.89 15.85 3.07
CA VAL A 280 -11.27 15.40 3.33
C VAL A 280 -11.65 15.66 4.78
N VAL A 281 -12.82 16.26 4.97
CA VAL A 281 -13.43 16.40 6.29
C VAL A 281 -14.75 15.66 6.33
N MET A 282 -14.88 14.70 7.26
CA MET A 282 -16.11 13.96 7.50
C MET A 282 -16.86 14.57 8.70
N GLY A 283 -18.14 14.87 8.52
CA GLY A 283 -19.04 15.32 9.60
C GLY A 283 -19.95 16.47 9.20
N LYS A 284 -21.02 16.65 9.96
CA LYS A 284 -22.15 17.54 9.64
C LYS A 284 -21.95 19.01 9.99
N THR A 285 -20.92 19.35 10.79
CA THR A 285 -20.61 20.76 11.08
C THR A 285 -19.85 21.34 9.92
N GLU A 286 -20.37 22.41 9.33
CA GLU A 286 -19.73 23.10 8.20
C GLU A 286 -18.36 23.69 8.60
N ILE A 287 -17.36 23.45 7.78
CA ILE A 287 -16.02 24.01 7.90
C ILE A 287 -15.96 25.27 7.03
N THR A 288 -15.95 26.43 7.67
CA THR A 288 -15.94 27.71 7.01
C THR A 288 -14.60 28.02 6.33
N GLU A 289 -14.57 29.06 5.51
CA GLU A 289 -13.42 29.46 4.70
C GLU A 289 -12.17 29.83 5.51
N ASN A 290 -12.33 30.16 6.78
CA ASN A 290 -11.21 30.57 7.64
C ASN A 290 -10.28 29.45 8.06
N TYR A 291 -10.73 28.17 7.94
CA TYR A 291 -9.91 27.03 8.32
C TYR A 291 -8.88 26.69 7.24
N ARG A 292 -7.63 26.42 7.69
CA ARG A 292 -6.49 26.15 6.80
C ARG A 292 -6.67 24.91 5.92
N VAL A 293 -7.42 23.90 6.38
CA VAL A 293 -7.75 22.71 5.59
C VAL A 293 -8.47 23.06 4.28
N ARG A 294 -9.16 24.21 4.21
CA ARG A 294 -9.83 24.70 3.01
C ARG A 294 -8.87 25.13 1.91
N GLY A 295 -7.58 25.39 2.23
CA GLY A 295 -6.58 25.81 1.27
C GLY A 295 -6.78 27.23 0.67
N LEU A 296 -7.69 28.02 1.25
CA LEU A 296 -7.96 29.39 0.81
C LEU A 296 -6.95 30.40 1.37
N ASN A 297 -6.46 30.13 2.58
CA ASN A 297 -5.51 30.98 3.30
C ASN A 297 -4.24 30.19 3.65
N PRO A 298 -3.41 29.80 2.66
CA PRO A 298 -2.21 29.04 2.91
C PRO A 298 -1.16 29.90 3.65
N PRO A 299 -0.15 29.27 4.27
CA PRO A 299 1.02 29.99 4.79
C PRO A 299 1.72 30.81 3.69
N GLU A 300 2.50 31.81 4.11
CA GLU A 300 3.30 32.63 3.19
C GLU A 300 4.20 31.75 2.29
N GLY A 301 4.20 32.07 0.99
CA GLY A 301 4.96 31.32 -0.03
C GLY A 301 4.27 30.04 -0.55
N VAL A 302 3.07 29.73 -0.06
CA VAL A 302 2.29 28.58 -0.53
C VAL A 302 1.12 29.07 -1.38
N GLU A 303 0.95 28.47 -2.57
CA GLU A 303 -0.19 28.77 -3.45
C GLU A 303 -1.50 28.23 -2.86
N ALA A 304 -2.58 28.99 -3.01
CA ALA A 304 -3.91 28.57 -2.60
C ALA A 304 -4.45 27.46 -3.50
N ASP A 305 -5.00 26.40 -2.90
CA ASP A 305 -5.55 25.24 -3.61
C ASP A 305 -6.93 24.81 -3.08
N PRO A 306 -7.94 25.69 -3.06
CA PRO A 306 -9.25 25.40 -2.49
C PRO A 306 -9.98 24.24 -3.18
N GLN A 307 -9.67 23.97 -4.43
CA GLN A 307 -10.24 22.83 -5.19
C GLN A 307 -9.78 21.47 -4.65
N ASN A 308 -8.70 21.40 -3.88
CA ASN A 308 -8.16 20.19 -3.27
C ASN A 308 -8.73 19.97 -1.86
N PHE A 309 -10.02 20.26 -1.67
CA PHE A 309 -10.76 20.09 -0.43
C PHE A 309 -12.16 19.51 -0.70
N LEU A 310 -12.58 18.59 0.15
CA LEU A 310 -13.91 18.00 0.16
C LEU A 310 -14.43 17.90 1.58
N GLN A 311 -15.64 18.40 1.85
CA GLN A 311 -16.39 18.04 3.05
C GLN A 311 -17.53 17.11 2.69
N VAL A 312 -17.62 15.97 3.36
CA VAL A 312 -18.74 15.04 3.24
C VAL A 312 -19.59 15.14 4.51
N PHE A 313 -20.85 15.58 4.34
CA PHE A 313 -21.77 15.90 5.44
C PHE A 313 -22.46 14.64 5.99
N THR A 314 -21.68 13.63 6.32
CA THR A 314 -22.16 12.36 6.87
C THR A 314 -21.43 11.96 8.15
N HIS A 315 -22.01 11.02 8.87
CA HIS A 315 -21.35 10.23 9.93
C HIS A 315 -21.27 8.75 9.57
N ASP A 316 -21.81 8.35 8.40
CA ASP A 316 -21.72 7.01 7.88
C ASP A 316 -20.41 6.86 7.08
N PRO A 317 -19.50 5.96 7.49
CA PRO A 317 -18.26 5.76 6.79
C PRO A 317 -18.45 5.18 5.38
N ARG A 318 -19.52 4.41 5.13
CA ARG A 318 -19.79 3.80 3.82
C ARG A 318 -20.23 4.83 2.80
N GLU A 319 -21.15 5.76 3.16
CA GLU A 319 -21.49 6.90 2.32
C GLU A 319 -20.26 7.74 1.93
N LEU A 320 -19.35 7.97 2.89
CA LEU A 320 -18.10 8.67 2.61
C LEU A 320 -17.25 7.91 1.59
N LEU A 321 -17.08 6.60 1.79
CA LEU A 321 -16.21 5.76 0.94
C LEU A 321 -16.76 5.66 -0.48
N ASP A 322 -18.08 5.55 -0.65
CA ASP A 322 -18.75 5.55 -1.95
C ASP A 322 -18.48 6.86 -2.70
N GLU A 323 -18.64 8.01 -2.03
CA GLU A 323 -18.35 9.33 -2.60
C GLU A 323 -16.88 9.46 -3.03
N LEU A 324 -15.95 9.01 -2.18
CA LEU A 324 -14.53 9.06 -2.48
C LEU A 324 -14.15 8.11 -3.64
N TYR A 325 -14.72 6.90 -3.66
CA TYR A 325 -14.48 5.94 -4.73
C TYR A 325 -15.00 6.43 -6.08
N ALA A 326 -16.19 7.04 -6.11
CA ALA A 326 -16.77 7.66 -7.30
C ALA A 326 -15.91 8.81 -7.85
N ARG A 327 -15.19 9.52 -6.99
CA ARG A 327 -14.21 10.57 -7.36
C ARG A 327 -12.84 10.04 -7.79
N GLY A 328 -12.65 8.74 -7.83
CA GLY A 328 -11.39 8.12 -8.23
C GLY A 328 -10.37 7.98 -7.10
N VAL A 329 -10.72 8.28 -5.85
CA VAL A 329 -9.85 7.98 -4.69
C VAL A 329 -9.76 6.47 -4.53
N ARG A 330 -8.54 5.95 -4.46
CA ARG A 330 -8.26 4.51 -4.27
C ARG A 330 -7.45 4.24 -3.01
N HIS A 331 -6.80 5.26 -2.44
CA HIS A 331 -6.09 5.18 -1.17
C HIS A 331 -6.48 6.35 -0.27
N LEU A 332 -7.08 6.05 0.87
CA LEU A 332 -7.48 7.01 1.90
C LEU A 332 -6.62 6.85 3.15
N MET A 333 -5.95 7.92 3.58
CA MET A 333 -5.32 7.98 4.90
C MET A 333 -6.26 8.62 5.92
N ILE A 334 -6.51 7.95 7.04
CA ILE A 334 -7.26 8.50 8.17
C ILE A 334 -6.27 9.02 9.21
N GLU A 335 -6.24 10.33 9.42
CA GLU A 335 -5.53 10.99 10.51
C GLU A 335 -6.49 11.58 11.54
N GLY A 336 -7.73 11.13 11.52
CA GLY A 336 -8.78 11.61 12.40
C GLY A 336 -8.49 11.36 13.87
N GLY A 337 -9.19 12.11 14.72
CA GLY A 337 -9.19 11.88 16.15
C GLY A 337 -9.67 10.45 16.52
N PRO A 338 -9.60 10.07 17.79
CA PRO A 338 -9.81 8.71 18.25
C PRO A 338 -11.19 8.15 17.90
N GLY A 339 -12.19 9.03 17.70
CA GLY A 339 -13.54 8.65 17.29
C GLY A 339 -13.62 8.14 15.85
N MET A 340 -12.78 8.66 14.94
CA MET A 340 -12.71 8.18 13.55
C MET A 340 -12.04 6.80 13.48
N VAL A 341 -10.91 6.64 14.17
CA VAL A 341 -10.23 5.33 14.25
C VAL A 341 -11.18 4.28 14.84
N GLY A 342 -11.90 4.61 15.92
CA GLY A 342 -12.86 3.70 16.53
C GLY A 342 -14.04 3.36 15.62
N LEU A 343 -14.58 4.34 14.90
CA LEU A 343 -15.69 4.14 13.95
C LEU A 343 -15.28 3.18 12.81
N PHE A 344 -14.17 3.45 12.16
CA PHE A 344 -13.71 2.63 11.03
C PHE A 344 -13.22 1.24 11.48
N ALA A 345 -12.60 1.13 12.65
CA ALA A 345 -12.23 -0.16 13.24
C ALA A 345 -13.45 -1.00 13.60
N GLY A 346 -14.51 -0.37 14.11
CA GLY A 346 -15.77 -1.06 14.46
C GLY A 346 -16.51 -1.62 13.25
N GLU A 347 -16.40 -0.96 12.09
CA GLU A 347 -17.00 -1.37 10.81
C GLU A 347 -16.10 -2.31 9.98
N ASP A 348 -14.92 -2.70 10.50
CA ASP A 348 -13.90 -3.51 9.80
C ASP A 348 -13.41 -2.88 8.49
N LEU A 349 -13.32 -1.56 8.47
CA LEU A 349 -12.96 -0.78 7.28
C LEU A 349 -11.48 -0.38 7.21
N ILE A 350 -10.68 -0.70 8.25
CA ILE A 350 -9.25 -0.40 8.25
C ILE A 350 -8.50 -1.54 7.57
N ASP A 351 -7.77 -1.25 6.50
CA ASP A 351 -6.95 -2.22 5.78
C ASP A 351 -5.53 -2.29 6.33
N GLU A 352 -5.01 -1.15 6.77
CA GLU A 352 -3.69 -1.00 7.37
C GLU A 352 -3.75 0.02 8.51
N MET A 353 -2.99 -0.21 9.57
CA MET A 353 -2.82 0.76 10.64
C MET A 353 -1.33 1.02 10.89
N VAL A 354 -0.95 2.28 10.91
CA VAL A 354 0.39 2.71 11.33
C VAL A 354 0.27 3.41 12.68
N TRP A 355 0.77 2.73 13.71
CA TRP A 355 0.69 3.22 15.08
C TRP A 355 2.05 3.69 15.57
N TYR A 356 2.19 5.00 15.78
CA TYR A 356 3.36 5.61 16.39
C TYR A 356 3.21 5.64 17.90
N ARG A 357 4.26 5.24 18.62
CA ARG A 357 4.28 5.19 20.07
C ARG A 357 5.49 5.93 20.60
N ALA A 358 5.23 7.01 21.38
CA ALA A 358 6.27 7.73 22.07
C ALA A 358 6.58 7.06 23.42
N PRO A 359 7.83 7.04 23.89
CA PRO A 359 8.24 6.53 25.20
C PRO A 359 7.87 7.52 26.33
N MET A 360 6.61 7.90 26.38
CA MET A 360 6.03 8.82 27.34
C MET A 360 4.86 8.13 28.05
N ILE A 361 4.71 8.35 29.34
CA ILE A 361 3.58 7.90 30.14
C ILE A 361 2.80 9.12 30.59
N MET A 362 1.49 9.13 30.39
CA MET A 362 0.61 10.25 30.71
C MET A 362 -0.31 9.97 31.90
N GLY A 363 -0.68 8.71 32.11
CA GLY A 363 -1.53 8.24 33.23
C GLY A 363 -2.99 8.55 33.04
N GLN A 364 -3.35 9.72 32.50
CA GLN A 364 -4.72 10.13 32.18
C GLN A 364 -4.72 11.08 30.98
N GLY A 365 -5.82 11.08 30.22
CA GLY A 365 -5.92 11.92 29.04
C GLY A 365 -6.99 11.42 28.06
N LYS A 366 -6.89 11.83 26.79
CA LYS A 366 -7.76 11.35 25.72
C LYS A 366 -7.18 10.07 25.13
N SER A 367 -7.93 8.96 25.20
CA SER A 367 -7.53 7.68 24.61
C SER A 367 -7.32 7.79 23.10
N ALA A 368 -6.39 7.00 22.57
CA ALA A 368 -6.09 6.91 21.13
C ALA A 368 -7.23 6.28 20.32
N VAL A 369 -8.12 5.51 20.95
CA VAL A 369 -9.33 4.94 20.34
C VAL A 369 -10.54 5.31 21.21
N TYR A 370 -11.57 5.82 20.59
CA TYR A 370 -12.82 6.22 21.22
C TYR A 370 -14.01 5.80 20.36
N ARG A 371 -15.15 5.50 20.97
CA ARG A 371 -16.36 5.00 20.30
C ARG A 371 -16.27 3.58 19.73
N LEU A 372 -15.21 2.88 19.98
CA LEU A 372 -15.18 1.44 19.74
C LEU A 372 -15.81 0.76 20.97
N LEU A 373 -17.06 0.30 20.83
CA LEU A 373 -17.79 -0.36 21.91
C LEU A 373 -17.44 -1.85 21.89
N VAL A 374 -16.68 -2.27 22.89
CA VAL A 374 -16.21 -3.65 23.07
C VAL A 374 -16.50 -4.06 24.50
N ASP A 375 -17.46 -4.96 24.67
CA ASP A 375 -17.86 -5.47 25.98
C ASP A 375 -16.98 -6.64 26.45
N THR A 376 -16.40 -7.38 25.49
CA THR A 376 -15.55 -8.54 25.77
C THR A 376 -14.31 -8.57 24.88
N LEU A 377 -13.26 -9.26 25.35
CA LEU A 377 -12.04 -9.45 24.55
C LEU A 377 -12.29 -10.19 23.22
N ALA A 378 -13.34 -11.00 23.15
CA ALA A 378 -13.71 -11.71 21.92
C ALA A 378 -14.24 -10.76 20.82
N GLN A 379 -14.85 -9.64 21.22
CA GLN A 379 -15.37 -8.63 20.30
C GLN A 379 -14.28 -7.65 19.82
N ALA A 380 -13.14 -7.59 20.53
CA ALA A 380 -12.07 -6.65 20.19
C ALA A 380 -11.49 -6.95 18.79
N PRO A 381 -11.40 -5.95 17.89
CA PRO A 381 -10.69 -6.10 16.62
C PRO A 381 -9.28 -6.61 16.87
N ARG A 382 -8.89 -7.65 16.13
CA ARG A 382 -7.56 -8.23 16.21
C ARG A 382 -6.71 -7.70 15.09
N LEU A 383 -5.52 -7.24 15.43
CA LEU A 383 -4.51 -6.79 14.48
C LEU A 383 -3.30 -7.70 14.61
N GLN A 384 -2.57 -7.88 13.53
CA GLN A 384 -1.29 -8.59 13.48
C GLN A 384 -0.23 -7.70 12.84
N LEU A 385 1.03 -8.00 13.13
CA LEU A 385 2.15 -7.30 12.51
C LEU A 385 2.17 -7.54 11.00
N ASP A 386 2.31 -6.46 10.23
CA ASP A 386 2.48 -6.54 8.78
C ASP A 386 3.95 -6.70 8.41
N ASP A 387 4.41 -7.93 8.36
CA ASP A 387 5.77 -8.27 7.94
C ASP A 387 5.94 -8.46 6.43
N LEU A 388 4.87 -8.23 5.66
CA LEU A 388 4.88 -8.42 4.20
C LEU A 388 5.25 -7.17 3.41
N GLY A 389 5.27 -6.00 4.04
CA GLY A 389 5.58 -4.74 3.37
C GLY A 389 7.09 -4.45 3.19
N MET A 390 7.38 -3.33 2.55
CA MET A 390 8.73 -2.82 2.29
C MET A 390 9.54 -2.59 3.57
N PHE A 391 8.88 -2.13 4.64
CA PHE A 391 9.52 -1.87 5.92
C PHE A 391 9.26 -3.01 6.93
N PRO A 392 10.15 -3.20 7.91
CA PRO A 392 9.84 -4.04 9.06
C PRO A 392 8.54 -3.58 9.73
N ALA A 393 7.74 -4.53 10.24
CA ALA A 393 6.48 -4.22 10.92
C ALA A 393 6.67 -3.31 12.13
N VAL A 394 7.82 -3.36 12.77
CA VAL A 394 8.18 -2.46 13.88
C VAL A 394 9.45 -1.70 13.51
N ARG A 395 9.36 -0.37 13.55
CA ARG A 395 10.49 0.54 13.24
C ARG A 395 10.76 1.48 14.41
N VAL A 396 12.03 1.81 14.62
CA VAL A 396 12.47 2.84 15.57
C VAL A 396 12.67 4.14 14.81
N LEU A 397 12.02 5.21 15.23
CA LEU A 397 12.01 6.53 14.60
C LEU A 397 12.49 7.58 15.62
N GLY A 398 13.79 7.70 15.78
CA GLY A 398 14.38 8.43 16.89
C GLY A 398 14.11 7.70 18.21
N ASN A 399 13.37 8.31 19.13
CA ASN A 399 12.94 7.66 20.37
C ASN A 399 11.57 6.96 20.26
N ASP A 400 10.83 7.19 19.18
CA ASP A 400 9.50 6.62 18.98
C ASP A 400 9.58 5.25 18.31
N THR A 401 8.50 4.49 18.38
CA THR A 401 8.31 3.29 17.56
C THR A 401 7.13 3.49 16.63
N ALA A 402 7.24 3.04 15.38
CA ALA A 402 6.13 2.87 14.46
C ALA A 402 5.86 1.38 14.31
N THR A 403 4.59 0.98 14.46
CA THR A 403 4.14 -0.39 14.27
C THR A 403 3.17 -0.42 13.10
N HIS A 404 3.48 -1.22 12.07
CA HIS A 404 2.59 -1.50 10.96
C HIS A 404 1.75 -2.73 11.29
N LEU A 405 0.45 -2.59 11.18
CA LEU A 405 -0.53 -3.59 11.56
C LEU A 405 -1.56 -3.77 10.45
N VAL A 406 -2.00 -5.00 10.26
CA VAL A 406 -3.13 -5.34 9.41
C VAL A 406 -4.17 -6.10 10.23
N PRO A 407 -5.46 -6.06 9.86
CA PRO A 407 -6.46 -6.86 10.52
C PRO A 407 -6.09 -8.34 10.49
N ALA A 408 -6.16 -9.00 11.64
CA ALA A 408 -6.00 -10.44 11.72
C ALA A 408 -7.18 -11.13 11.02
N PRO A 409 -6.98 -12.26 10.34
CA PRO A 409 -8.08 -13.01 9.72
C PRO A 409 -9.19 -13.31 10.74
N ARG A 410 -10.43 -13.01 10.40
CA ARG A 410 -11.58 -13.35 11.26
C ARG A 410 -11.74 -14.88 11.27
N GLY A 411 -11.66 -15.50 12.44
CA GLY A 411 -11.98 -16.91 12.63
C GLY A 411 -10.82 -17.86 12.96
N THR A 412 -9.64 -17.37 13.33
CA THR A 412 -8.55 -18.22 13.82
C THR A 412 -8.52 -18.35 15.35
N ALA A 413 -9.69 -18.61 15.95
CA ALA A 413 -9.74 -19.31 17.24
C ALA A 413 -9.82 -20.83 17.07
N GLN A 414 -9.62 -21.36 15.85
CA GLN A 414 -9.66 -22.77 15.52
C GLN A 414 -8.51 -23.13 14.58
N GLU A 415 -7.80 -24.12 14.98
CA GLU A 415 -6.78 -25.00 14.40
C GLU A 415 -6.06 -24.60 13.10
N PRO A 416 -4.73 -24.77 13.02
CA PRO A 416 -3.96 -24.56 11.80
C PRO A 416 -4.29 -25.67 10.79
N GLY A 417 -5.06 -25.34 9.73
CA GLY A 417 -5.34 -26.30 8.67
C GLY A 417 -6.53 -26.05 7.76
N GLU A 418 -7.49 -25.22 8.14
CA GLU A 418 -8.61 -24.95 7.24
C GLU A 418 -8.34 -23.73 6.35
N ARG A 419 -8.19 -24.00 5.06
CA ARG A 419 -8.11 -22.99 4.01
C ARG A 419 -9.44 -22.22 3.96
N ARG A 420 -9.42 -20.88 4.08
CA ARG A 420 -10.53 -20.05 3.62
C ARG A 420 -10.72 -20.32 2.14
N THR A 421 -11.85 -20.90 1.78
CA THR A 421 -12.38 -20.77 0.41
C THR A 421 -12.77 -19.32 0.24
N LEU A 422 -12.07 -18.63 -0.67
CA LEU A 422 -12.49 -17.31 -1.15
C LEU A 422 -13.95 -17.39 -1.57
N PRO A 423 -14.80 -16.38 -1.25
CA PRO A 423 -16.05 -16.26 -1.97
C PRO A 423 -15.68 -16.18 -3.45
N LYS A 424 -16.16 -17.14 -4.25
CA LYS A 424 -16.15 -16.98 -5.69
C LYS A 424 -16.84 -15.64 -5.93
N LEU A 425 -16.17 -14.73 -6.61
CA LEU A 425 -16.78 -13.54 -7.18
C LEU A 425 -17.76 -14.05 -8.23
N ASP A 426 -18.95 -14.45 -7.78
CA ASP A 426 -20.05 -14.71 -8.67
C ASP A 426 -20.30 -13.39 -9.40
N ALA A 427 -20.29 -13.48 -10.72
CA ALA A 427 -20.53 -12.37 -11.62
C ALA A 427 -21.73 -11.56 -11.10
N CYS A 428 -21.44 -10.42 -10.48
CA CYS A 428 -22.48 -9.47 -10.09
C CYS A 428 -23.20 -9.04 -11.37
N HIS A 429 -24.43 -9.50 -11.51
CA HIS A 429 -25.36 -8.99 -12.51
C HIS A 429 -25.40 -7.46 -12.37
N ALA A 430 -24.99 -6.78 -13.41
CA ALA A 430 -25.21 -5.34 -13.54
C ALA A 430 -26.71 -5.08 -13.34
N PRO A 431 -27.11 -4.11 -12.51
CA PRO A 431 -28.49 -3.70 -12.47
C PRO A 431 -28.85 -3.14 -13.85
N GLU A 432 -29.91 -3.69 -14.47
CA GLU A 432 -30.47 -3.13 -15.70
C GLU A 432 -30.78 -1.64 -15.49
N PRO A 433 -30.52 -0.79 -16.50
CA PRO A 433 -30.89 0.61 -16.42
C PRO A 433 -32.41 0.69 -16.34
N ARG A 434 -32.96 1.23 -15.29
CA ARG A 434 -34.37 1.63 -15.24
C ARG A 434 -34.54 2.75 -16.26
N LEU A 435 -35.22 2.40 -17.35
CA LEU A 435 -35.89 3.37 -18.20
C LEU A 435 -37.16 3.79 -17.44
N ASP A 436 -37.14 5.05 -16.93
CA ASP A 436 -38.29 5.95 -16.84
C ASP A 436 -37.79 7.37 -16.51
#